data_ac9901e269bef5a0ecd65bf242be3cec
#
_entry.id   ac9901e269bef5a0ecd65bf242be3cec
#
_cell.length_a   1.000
_cell.length_b   1.000
_cell.length_c   1.000
_cell.angle_alpha   90.00
_cell.angle_beta   90.00
_cell.angle_gamma   90.00
#
_symmetry.space_group_name_H-M   'P 1'
#
loop_
_entity.id
_entity.type
_entity.pdbx_description
1 polymer ?
#
loop_
_entity_poly.entity_id
_entity_poly.type
_entity_poly.pdbx_seq_one_letter_code
_entity_poly.pdbx_strand_id
1 'polypeptide(L)'
;MKKIAFAFNVLVLVIASCNRTNNYIIPVDYEKYFDGVTSLTEKEDQELSQKIMMAWYNNTMGREIPDITIKDLDGKTLKLKKWLKRETILIFADPHCGFGKEEVEKEFPIAILNMKDELKDIDILCLIELAEDSTPEETVEYAKSLQGVYNNLFIIDQDDALRTNLTGSPTKFYIDKDQIVRQIHMGFAMNQEQREESIRQGISLMKKEKQK
;
A
#
# COMPACT_ATOMS: atom_id res chain seq x y z
N MET A 1 -22.66 -12.97 -21.85
CA MET A 1 -21.45 -13.06 -21.00
C MET A 1 -21.82 -12.48 -19.64
N LYS A 2 -21.93 -13.32 -18.61
CA LYS A 2 -22.31 -12.88 -17.26
C LYS A 2 -21.05 -12.43 -16.52
N LYS A 3 -20.99 -11.16 -16.15
CA LYS A 3 -19.93 -10.61 -15.29
C LYS A 3 -20.10 -11.21 -13.90
N ILE A 4 -19.15 -12.02 -13.47
CA ILE A 4 -19.06 -12.52 -12.10
C ILE A 4 -18.37 -11.44 -11.28
N ALA A 5 -19.17 -10.74 -10.47
CA ALA A 5 -18.62 -9.80 -9.48
C ALA A 5 -18.10 -10.63 -8.28
N PHE A 6 -16.79 -10.69 -8.10
CA PHE A 6 -16.17 -11.24 -6.90
C PHE A 6 -16.21 -10.19 -5.80
N ALA A 7 -17.16 -10.35 -4.88
CA ALA A 7 -17.16 -9.60 -3.62
C ALA A 7 -16.18 -10.29 -2.65
N PHE A 8 -15.00 -9.70 -2.45
CA PHE A 8 -14.06 -10.12 -1.40
C PHE A 8 -14.43 -9.44 -0.08
N ASN A 9 -15.13 -10.19 0.79
CA ASN A 9 -15.23 -9.84 2.20
C ASN A 9 -13.95 -10.35 2.89
N VAL A 10 -12.99 -9.45 3.14
CA VAL A 10 -11.80 -9.78 3.92
C VAL A 10 -12.17 -9.76 5.41
N LEU A 11 -12.25 -10.94 6.00
CA LEU A 11 -12.41 -11.14 7.44
C LEU A 11 -11.13 -10.70 8.15
N VAL A 12 -11.20 -9.62 8.93
CA VAL A 12 -10.07 -9.11 9.72
C VAL A 12 -9.86 -10.00 10.94
N LEU A 13 -8.84 -10.87 10.90
CA LEU A 13 -8.34 -11.59 12.08
C LEU A 13 -7.23 -10.75 12.75
N VAL A 14 -7.55 -10.14 13.89
CA VAL A 14 -6.56 -9.47 14.74
C VAL A 14 -5.88 -10.51 15.62
N ILE A 15 -4.64 -10.87 15.30
CA ILE A 15 -3.79 -11.66 16.20
C ILE A 15 -2.76 -10.72 16.82
N ALA A 16 -2.94 -10.40 18.09
CA ALA A 16 -1.94 -9.70 18.89
C ALA A 16 -0.94 -10.73 19.43
N SER A 17 0.31 -10.71 18.93
CA SER A 17 1.42 -11.41 19.58
C SER A 17 2.45 -10.41 20.08
N CYS A 18 2.62 -10.35 21.40
CA CYS A 18 3.69 -9.61 22.06
C CYS A 18 4.97 -10.46 22.05
N ASN A 19 5.93 -10.12 21.19
CA ASN A 19 7.35 -10.39 21.42
C ASN A 19 8.16 -9.36 20.63
N ARG A 20 8.99 -8.57 21.34
CA ARG A 20 9.86 -7.54 20.77
C ARG A 20 11.14 -8.19 20.18
N THR A 21 11.00 -9.06 19.21
CA THR A 21 12.10 -9.48 18.34
C THR A 21 11.78 -8.99 16.95
N ASN A 22 12.61 -8.11 16.41
CA ASN A 22 12.56 -7.52 15.05
C ASN A 22 11.18 -7.63 14.37
N ASN A 23 10.26 -6.72 14.73
CA ASN A 23 8.87 -6.80 14.25
C ASN A 23 8.68 -6.05 12.91
N TYR A 24 9.75 -5.97 12.11
CA TYR A 24 9.67 -5.37 10.77
C TYR A 24 8.88 -6.25 9.80
N ILE A 25 8.33 -5.61 8.78
CA ILE A 25 7.78 -6.28 7.61
C ILE A 25 8.79 -7.32 7.10
N ILE A 26 8.29 -8.52 6.81
CA ILE A 26 9.08 -9.62 6.27
C ILE A 26 8.79 -9.69 4.77
N PRO A 27 9.79 -9.53 3.89
CA PRO A 27 9.60 -9.68 2.45
C PRO A 27 8.97 -11.04 2.09
N VAL A 28 8.13 -11.05 1.08
CA VAL A 28 7.66 -12.31 0.49
C VAL A 28 8.76 -12.80 -0.44
N ASP A 29 9.16 -14.04 -0.23
CA ASP A 29 10.05 -14.75 -1.14
C ASP A 29 9.22 -15.27 -2.33
N TYR A 30 9.08 -14.44 -3.36
CA TYR A 30 8.29 -14.75 -4.55
C TYR A 30 8.90 -15.93 -5.32
N GLU A 31 10.23 -16.06 -5.40
CA GLU A 31 10.91 -17.14 -6.12
C GLU A 31 10.47 -18.50 -5.61
N LYS A 32 10.30 -18.65 -4.30
CA LYS A 32 9.81 -19.88 -3.67
C LYS A 32 8.44 -20.34 -4.20
N TYR A 33 7.60 -19.43 -4.66
CA TYR A 33 6.27 -19.73 -5.15
C TYR A 33 6.27 -20.12 -6.63
N PHE A 34 7.30 -19.70 -7.38
CA PHE A 34 7.43 -19.97 -8.80
C PHE A 34 8.49 -21.03 -9.14
N ASP A 35 9.24 -21.52 -8.13
CA ASP A 35 10.24 -22.56 -8.33
C ASP A 35 9.61 -23.84 -8.91
N GLY A 36 10.12 -24.30 -10.06
CA GLY A 36 9.64 -25.47 -10.78
C GLY A 36 8.29 -25.31 -11.50
N VAL A 37 7.70 -24.11 -11.48
CA VAL A 37 6.45 -23.81 -12.18
C VAL A 37 6.73 -23.55 -13.65
N THR A 38 6.28 -24.44 -14.55
CA THR A 38 6.45 -24.28 -16.00
C THR A 38 5.16 -23.85 -16.71
N SER A 39 4.01 -24.23 -16.16
CA SER A 39 2.68 -23.81 -16.61
C SER A 39 1.67 -24.05 -15.50
N LEU A 40 0.65 -23.23 -15.45
CA LEU A 40 -0.46 -23.35 -14.49
C LEU A 40 -1.78 -23.41 -15.25
N THR A 41 -2.71 -24.18 -14.73
CA THR A 41 -4.12 -24.01 -15.08
C THR A 41 -4.67 -22.77 -14.40
N GLU A 42 -5.78 -22.22 -14.90
CA GLU A 42 -6.44 -21.05 -14.31
C GLU A 42 -6.73 -21.24 -12.80
N LYS A 43 -7.11 -22.44 -12.40
CA LYS A 43 -7.37 -22.76 -10.99
C LYS A 43 -6.09 -22.76 -10.16
N GLU A 44 -5.01 -23.34 -10.65
CA GLU A 44 -3.72 -23.36 -9.96
C GLU A 44 -3.12 -21.95 -9.85
N ASP A 45 -3.28 -21.12 -10.87
CA ASP A 45 -2.86 -19.72 -10.84
C ASP A 45 -3.63 -18.92 -9.78
N GLN A 46 -4.95 -19.11 -9.70
CA GLN A 46 -5.78 -18.50 -8.65
C GLN A 46 -5.37 -18.96 -7.25
N GLU A 47 -5.12 -20.26 -7.05
CA GLU A 47 -4.68 -20.79 -5.77
C GLU A 47 -3.29 -20.28 -5.37
N LEU A 48 -2.37 -20.19 -6.33
CA LEU A 48 -1.03 -19.63 -6.12
C LEU A 48 -1.09 -18.15 -5.76
N SER A 49 -1.85 -17.36 -6.52
CA SER A 49 -2.07 -15.94 -6.26
C SER A 49 -2.66 -15.69 -4.87
N GLN A 50 -3.62 -16.51 -4.43
CA GLN A 50 -4.16 -16.43 -3.07
C GLN A 50 -3.10 -16.74 -2.00
N LYS A 51 -2.25 -17.76 -2.20
CA LYS A 51 -1.18 -18.09 -1.25
C LYS A 51 -0.17 -16.95 -1.12
N ILE A 52 0.25 -16.37 -2.25
CA ILE A 52 1.16 -15.23 -2.27
C ILE A 52 0.55 -14.04 -1.55
N MET A 53 -0.70 -13.70 -1.85
CA MET A 53 -1.41 -12.59 -1.22
C MET A 53 -1.56 -12.79 0.30
N MET A 54 -1.87 -14.00 0.75
CA MET A 54 -1.96 -14.31 2.18
C MET A 54 -0.60 -14.23 2.88
N ALA A 55 0.48 -14.69 2.23
CA ALA A 55 1.83 -14.56 2.76
C ALA A 55 2.23 -13.08 2.88
N TRP A 56 1.98 -12.29 1.84
CA TRP A 56 2.23 -10.86 1.82
C TRP A 56 1.47 -10.13 2.93
N TYR A 57 0.18 -10.40 3.09
CA TYR A 57 -0.65 -9.83 4.15
C TYR A 57 -0.12 -10.18 5.55
N ASN A 58 0.12 -11.48 5.81
CA ASN A 58 0.59 -11.96 7.11
C ASN A 58 2.00 -11.44 7.45
N ASN A 59 2.83 -11.21 6.44
CA ASN A 59 4.18 -10.69 6.59
C ASN A 59 4.23 -9.19 6.79
N THR A 60 3.12 -8.49 6.56
CA THR A 60 3.05 -7.01 6.61
C THR A 60 2.18 -6.52 7.78
N MET A 61 1.03 -7.14 8.01
CA MET A 61 0.07 -6.71 9.03
C MET A 61 0.63 -6.82 10.45
N GLY A 62 0.41 -5.78 11.24
CA GLY A 62 0.85 -5.70 12.63
C GLY A 62 2.37 -5.52 12.78
N ARG A 63 3.10 -5.28 11.68
CA ARG A 63 4.55 -5.12 11.66
C ARG A 63 4.96 -3.68 11.42
N GLU A 64 6.15 -3.36 11.85
CA GLU A 64 6.76 -2.05 11.69
C GLU A 64 7.31 -1.88 10.28
N ILE A 65 7.08 -0.71 9.67
CA ILE A 65 7.69 -0.31 8.40
C ILE A 65 9.22 -0.26 8.56
N PRO A 66 10.00 -0.90 7.69
CA PRO A 66 11.45 -0.77 7.73
C PRO A 66 11.90 0.63 7.29
N ASP A 67 13.10 1.04 7.69
CA ASP A 67 13.67 2.34 7.29
C ASP A 67 14.28 2.26 5.88
N ILE A 68 13.41 2.36 4.90
CA ILE A 68 13.80 2.30 3.48
C ILE A 68 14.20 3.67 2.93
N THR A 69 14.90 3.62 1.82
CA THR A 69 15.31 4.79 1.05
C THR A 69 14.22 5.14 0.04
N ILE A 70 13.88 6.41 -0.02
CA ILE A 70 12.97 7.01 -1.01
C ILE A 70 13.65 8.23 -1.62
N LYS A 71 13.15 8.72 -2.74
CA LYS A 71 13.62 9.94 -3.39
C LYS A 71 12.48 10.97 -3.43
N ASP A 72 12.77 12.24 -3.20
CA ASP A 72 11.84 13.30 -3.53
C ASP A 72 11.84 13.59 -5.04
N LEU A 73 10.99 14.52 -5.47
CA LEU A 73 10.86 14.87 -6.90
C LEU A 73 12.07 15.61 -7.48
N ASP A 74 12.97 16.06 -6.63
CA ASP A 74 14.26 16.68 -7.02
C ASP A 74 15.40 15.62 -7.02
N GLY A 75 15.07 14.34 -6.78
CA GLY A 75 16.01 13.23 -6.77
C GLY A 75 16.82 13.10 -5.48
N LYS A 76 16.52 13.90 -4.44
CA LYS A 76 17.20 13.83 -3.16
C LYS A 76 16.76 12.60 -2.39
N THR A 77 17.77 11.84 -1.96
CA THR A 77 17.58 10.63 -1.14
C THR A 77 17.15 10.96 0.29
N LEU A 78 16.11 10.30 0.74
CA LEU A 78 15.48 10.48 2.05
C LEU A 78 15.23 9.12 2.71
N LYS A 79 14.89 9.15 4.01
CA LYS A 79 14.47 7.96 4.77
C LYS A 79 12.96 8.03 5.06
N LEU A 80 12.22 6.99 4.67
CA LEU A 80 10.76 6.95 4.80
C LEU A 80 10.30 7.18 6.24
N LYS A 81 10.95 6.55 7.21
CA LYS A 81 10.60 6.70 8.65
C LYS A 81 10.62 8.14 9.16
N LYS A 82 11.38 9.03 8.53
CA LYS A 82 11.37 10.46 8.90
C LYS A 82 10.05 11.16 8.59
N TRP A 83 9.24 10.57 7.70
CA TRP A 83 7.94 11.08 7.29
C TRP A 83 6.77 10.41 8.01
N LEU A 84 6.97 9.26 8.62
CA LEU A 84 5.97 8.49 9.39
C LEU A 84 5.98 8.92 10.86
N LYS A 85 5.64 10.19 11.15
CA LYS A 85 5.70 10.73 12.52
C LYS A 85 4.36 10.72 13.26
N ARG A 86 3.29 10.49 12.55
CA ARG A 86 1.93 10.37 13.07
C ARG A 86 1.16 9.37 12.22
N GLU A 87 -0.10 9.19 12.49
CA GLU A 87 -0.96 8.33 11.71
C GLU A 87 -0.85 8.70 10.22
N THR A 88 -0.58 7.71 9.38
CA THR A 88 -0.29 7.93 7.97
C THR A 88 -1.05 6.95 7.09
N ILE A 89 -1.68 7.46 6.03
CA ILE A 89 -2.13 6.65 4.90
C ILE A 89 -1.03 6.73 3.84
N LEU A 90 -0.34 5.61 3.64
CA LEU A 90 0.67 5.47 2.60
C LEU A 90 0.03 4.80 1.40
N ILE A 91 0.01 5.49 0.26
CA ILE A 91 -0.50 4.97 -1.00
C ILE A 91 0.68 4.57 -1.86
N PHE A 92 0.63 3.34 -2.36
CA PHE A 92 1.58 2.84 -3.35
C PHE A 92 0.92 2.84 -4.72
N ALA A 93 1.59 3.43 -5.71
CA ALA A 93 1.12 3.55 -7.07
C ALA A 93 2.22 3.20 -8.08
N ASP A 94 1.86 2.32 -9.00
CA ASP A 94 2.64 2.02 -10.20
C ASP A 94 2.07 2.86 -11.35
N PRO A 95 2.87 3.70 -12.01
CA PRO A 95 2.41 4.54 -13.12
C PRO A 95 1.96 3.77 -14.36
N HIS A 96 2.29 2.49 -14.50
CA HIS A 96 1.86 1.62 -15.61
C HIS A 96 0.58 0.85 -15.30
N CYS A 97 0.17 0.79 -14.04
CA CYS A 97 -1.07 0.14 -13.64
C CYS A 97 -2.28 1.06 -13.91
N GLY A 98 -3.08 0.77 -14.95
CA GLY A 98 -4.25 1.58 -15.29
C GLY A 98 -5.25 1.76 -14.14
N PHE A 99 -5.49 0.72 -13.34
CA PHE A 99 -6.33 0.81 -12.15
C PHE A 99 -5.68 1.63 -11.04
N GLY A 100 -4.35 1.53 -10.89
CA GLY A 100 -3.58 2.34 -9.95
C GLY A 100 -3.69 3.83 -10.28
N LYS A 101 -3.54 4.17 -11.55
CA LYS A 101 -3.69 5.56 -12.03
C LYS A 101 -5.09 6.10 -11.75
N GLU A 102 -6.14 5.38 -12.09
CA GLU A 102 -7.51 5.84 -11.87
C GLU A 102 -7.79 6.09 -10.39
N GLU A 103 -7.37 5.17 -9.52
CA GLU A 103 -7.52 5.34 -8.06
C GLU A 103 -6.75 6.56 -7.56
N VAL A 104 -5.49 6.72 -7.95
CA VAL A 104 -4.60 7.76 -7.42
C VAL A 104 -4.86 9.14 -8.03
N GLU A 105 -5.22 9.22 -9.31
CA GLU A 105 -5.44 10.48 -10.00
C GLU A 105 -6.85 11.06 -9.79
N LYS A 106 -7.85 10.21 -9.57
CA LYS A 106 -9.26 10.63 -9.57
C LYS A 106 -10.00 10.25 -8.30
N GLU A 107 -10.03 8.95 -8.01
CA GLU A 107 -10.99 8.41 -7.07
C GLU A 107 -10.61 8.68 -5.61
N PHE A 108 -9.35 8.46 -5.24
CA PHE A 108 -8.87 8.73 -3.89
C PHE A 108 -8.79 10.23 -3.57
N PRO A 109 -8.40 11.13 -4.50
CA PRO A 109 -8.52 12.58 -4.32
C PRO A 109 -9.93 13.05 -3.95
N ILE A 110 -10.98 12.46 -4.55
CA ILE A 110 -12.36 12.76 -4.19
C ILE A 110 -12.63 12.36 -2.74
N ALA A 111 -12.18 11.19 -2.32
CA ALA A 111 -12.32 10.74 -0.94
C ALA A 111 -11.59 11.66 0.04
N ILE A 112 -10.35 12.09 -0.27
CA ILE A 112 -9.60 13.06 0.53
C ILE A 112 -10.40 14.36 0.70
N LEU A 113 -10.98 14.87 -0.37
CA LEU A 113 -11.77 16.11 -0.35
C LEU A 113 -13.04 15.96 0.50
N ASN A 114 -13.77 14.86 0.32
CA ASN A 114 -15.00 14.59 1.06
C ASN A 114 -14.75 14.39 2.56
N MET A 115 -13.61 13.80 2.91
CA MET A 115 -13.26 13.42 4.27
C MET A 115 -12.24 14.37 4.93
N LYS A 116 -12.06 15.58 4.41
CA LYS A 116 -11.01 16.51 4.86
C LYS A 116 -11.00 16.76 6.38
N ASP A 117 -12.16 16.78 7.02
CA ASP A 117 -12.27 17.01 8.47
C ASP A 117 -11.86 15.76 9.27
N GLU A 118 -12.13 14.56 8.75
CA GLU A 118 -11.72 13.29 9.35
C GLU A 118 -10.22 13.04 9.16
N LEU A 119 -9.65 13.53 8.06
CA LEU A 119 -8.26 13.35 7.65
C LEU A 119 -7.30 14.46 8.11
N LYS A 120 -7.80 15.51 8.77
CA LYS A 120 -7.00 16.70 9.15
C LYS A 120 -5.74 16.40 9.97
N ASP A 121 -5.76 15.32 10.78
CA ASP A 121 -4.66 14.90 11.63
C ASP A 121 -3.92 13.66 11.07
N ILE A 122 -4.23 13.23 9.86
CA ILE A 122 -3.66 12.08 9.18
C ILE A 122 -2.73 12.57 8.07
N ASP A 123 -1.50 12.07 8.05
CA ASP A 123 -0.62 12.30 6.91
C ASP A 123 -0.99 11.39 5.75
N ILE A 124 -0.94 11.94 4.53
CA ILE A 124 -1.15 11.18 3.30
C ILE A 124 0.14 11.25 2.51
N LEU A 125 0.78 10.11 2.32
CA LEU A 125 1.98 9.94 1.50
C LEU A 125 1.63 9.12 0.27
N CYS A 126 2.15 9.52 -0.88
CA CYS A 126 2.08 8.72 -2.09
C CYS A 126 3.50 8.31 -2.51
N LEU A 127 3.73 6.99 -2.60
CA LEU A 127 4.94 6.40 -3.15
C LEU A 127 4.67 5.97 -4.59
N ILE A 128 5.45 6.51 -5.51
CA ILE A 128 5.41 6.16 -6.92
C ILE A 128 6.55 5.19 -7.20
N GLU A 129 6.21 4.04 -7.76
CA GLU A 129 7.19 3.03 -8.14
C GLU A 129 8.00 3.48 -9.35
N LEU A 130 9.31 3.35 -9.28
CA LEU A 130 10.18 3.37 -10.44
C LEU A 130 10.30 1.93 -10.95
N ALA A 131 9.42 1.55 -11.86
CA ALA A 131 9.41 0.22 -12.48
C ALA A 131 10.59 0.04 -13.45
N GLU A 132 10.94 -1.22 -13.73
CA GLU A 132 12.08 -1.55 -14.63
C GLU A 132 11.90 -1.02 -16.05
N ASP A 133 10.66 -0.92 -16.52
CA ASP A 133 10.30 -0.43 -17.86
C ASP A 133 10.06 1.08 -17.93
N SER A 134 10.28 1.81 -16.81
CA SER A 134 10.14 3.26 -16.69
C SER A 134 11.49 3.94 -16.69
N THR A 135 11.56 5.13 -17.27
CA THR A 135 12.68 6.03 -17.01
C THR A 135 12.45 6.83 -15.73
N PRO A 136 13.51 7.24 -15.01
CA PRO A 136 13.37 8.12 -13.87
C PRO A 136 12.64 9.43 -14.20
N GLU A 137 12.85 9.96 -15.40
CA GLU A 137 12.23 11.18 -15.90
C GLU A 137 10.72 11.02 -16.04
N GLU A 138 10.24 9.93 -16.66
CA GLU A 138 8.81 9.64 -16.81
C GLU A 138 8.13 9.47 -15.45
N THR A 139 8.79 8.77 -14.52
CA THR A 139 8.27 8.58 -13.16
C THR A 139 8.18 9.92 -12.42
N VAL A 140 9.18 10.80 -12.54
CA VAL A 140 9.17 12.14 -11.94
C VAL A 140 8.07 13.01 -12.57
N GLU A 141 7.88 12.98 -13.89
CA GLU A 141 6.81 13.71 -14.56
C GLU A 141 5.43 13.23 -14.10
N TYR A 142 5.25 11.94 -14.00
CA TYR A 142 4.02 11.38 -13.44
C TYR A 142 3.78 11.83 -12.00
N ALA A 143 4.77 11.72 -11.13
CA ALA A 143 4.66 12.17 -9.75
C ALA A 143 4.36 13.68 -9.67
N LYS A 144 4.97 14.50 -10.53
CA LYS A 144 4.67 15.94 -10.61
C LYS A 144 3.24 16.24 -11.04
N SER A 145 2.62 15.42 -11.87
CA SER A 145 1.22 15.59 -12.28
C SER A 145 0.25 15.44 -11.09
N LEU A 146 0.67 14.74 -10.03
CA LEU A 146 -0.09 14.54 -8.80
C LEU A 146 0.14 15.63 -7.74
N GLN A 147 1.04 16.60 -8.00
CA GLN A 147 1.23 17.73 -7.11
C GLN A 147 -0.04 18.58 -7.03
N GLY A 148 -0.39 18.99 -5.82
CA GLY A 148 -1.66 19.70 -5.55
C GLY A 148 -2.79 18.77 -5.10
N VAL A 149 -2.68 17.47 -5.37
CA VAL A 149 -3.54 16.44 -4.79
C VAL A 149 -2.88 15.87 -3.53
N TYR A 150 -1.61 15.49 -3.66
CA TYR A 150 -0.81 14.94 -2.56
C TYR A 150 0.30 15.90 -2.17
N ASN A 151 0.37 16.21 -0.88
CA ASN A 151 1.42 17.10 -0.35
C ASN A 151 2.77 16.38 -0.19
N ASN A 152 2.74 15.04 -0.08
CA ASN A 152 3.92 14.22 0.16
C ASN A 152 4.00 13.15 -0.93
N LEU A 153 4.83 13.42 -1.93
CA LEU A 153 5.07 12.55 -3.09
C LEU A 153 6.53 12.13 -3.09
N PHE A 154 6.76 10.84 -3.20
CA PHE A 154 8.10 10.26 -3.23
C PHE A 154 8.17 9.15 -4.27
N ILE A 155 9.40 8.87 -4.72
CA ILE A 155 9.72 7.78 -5.62
C ILE A 155 10.41 6.69 -4.82
N ILE A 156 10.04 5.45 -5.07
CA ILE A 156 10.66 4.25 -4.51
C ILE A 156 11.14 3.35 -5.65
N ASP A 157 12.38 2.86 -5.54
CA ASP A 157 12.90 1.87 -6.49
C ASP A 157 12.14 0.53 -6.30
N GLN A 158 11.87 -0.18 -7.39
CA GLN A 158 11.11 -1.43 -7.39
C GLN A 158 11.69 -2.48 -6.44
N ASP A 159 13.01 -2.64 -6.43
CA ASP A 159 13.69 -3.57 -5.52
C ASP A 159 13.42 -3.25 -4.04
N ASP A 160 13.41 -1.96 -3.67
CA ASP A 160 13.09 -1.52 -2.32
C ASP A 160 11.60 -1.74 -2.00
N ALA A 161 10.70 -1.55 -2.95
CA ALA A 161 9.28 -1.83 -2.82
C ALA A 161 9.02 -3.32 -2.57
N LEU A 162 9.58 -4.20 -3.39
CA LEU A 162 9.45 -5.66 -3.27
C LEU A 162 10.05 -6.17 -1.95
N ARG A 163 11.27 -5.72 -1.61
CA ARG A 163 11.97 -6.12 -0.39
C ARG A 163 11.25 -5.72 0.90
N THR A 164 10.36 -4.76 0.83
CA THR A 164 9.63 -4.23 1.98
C THR A 164 8.14 -4.54 1.96
N ASN A 165 7.67 -5.28 0.98
CA ASN A 165 6.24 -5.52 0.72
C ASN A 165 5.41 -4.23 0.54
N LEU A 166 6.05 -3.09 0.26
CA LEU A 166 5.36 -1.85 -0.11
C LEU A 166 5.14 -1.85 -1.61
N THR A 167 4.31 -2.77 -2.08
CA THR A 167 4.06 -3.04 -3.50
C THR A 167 2.58 -3.31 -3.77
N GLY A 168 2.25 -3.51 -5.03
CA GLY A 168 0.87 -3.78 -5.46
C GLY A 168 0.08 -2.49 -5.69
N SER A 169 -0.30 -2.22 -6.93
CA SER A 169 -0.96 -0.97 -7.30
C SER A 169 -2.43 -1.20 -7.66
N PRO A 170 -3.34 -0.40 -7.11
CA PRO A 170 -3.18 0.55 -6.02
C PRO A 170 -3.23 -0.16 -4.65
N THR A 171 -2.34 0.17 -3.74
CA THR A 171 -2.37 -0.33 -2.37
C THR A 171 -2.29 0.82 -1.37
N LYS A 172 -3.10 0.75 -0.33
CA LYS A 172 -3.12 1.70 0.78
C LYS A 172 -2.74 1.01 2.07
N PHE A 173 -1.70 1.51 2.73
CA PHE A 173 -1.25 1.05 4.04
C PHE A 173 -1.65 2.07 5.08
N TYR A 174 -2.38 1.63 6.09
CA TYR A 174 -2.77 2.46 7.23
C TYR A 174 -1.79 2.22 8.36
N ILE A 175 -0.97 3.21 8.67
CA ILE A 175 0.20 3.13 9.54
C ILE A 175 -0.05 4.01 10.76
N ASP A 176 0.07 3.44 11.96
CA ASP A 176 -0.08 4.21 13.20
C ASP A 176 1.17 5.05 13.54
N LYS A 177 1.07 5.87 14.58
CA LYS A 177 2.16 6.72 15.08
C LYS A 177 3.42 5.95 15.53
N ASP A 178 3.27 4.65 15.83
CA ASP A 178 4.38 3.74 16.17
C ASP A 178 4.97 3.07 14.92
N GLN A 179 4.56 3.51 13.72
CA GLN A 179 5.00 3.02 12.41
C GLN A 179 4.59 1.57 12.13
N ILE A 180 3.53 1.09 12.78
CA ILE A 180 2.98 -0.26 12.59
C ILE A 180 1.86 -0.22 11.56
N VAL A 181 1.88 -1.16 10.61
CA VAL A 181 0.81 -1.34 9.64
C VAL A 181 -0.42 -1.93 10.33
N ARG A 182 -1.51 -1.18 10.38
CA ARG A 182 -2.77 -1.57 11.05
C ARG A 182 -3.83 -2.09 10.10
N GLN A 183 -3.77 -1.69 8.86
CA GLN A 183 -4.63 -2.20 7.79
C GLN A 183 -3.92 -2.06 6.45
N ILE A 184 -4.28 -2.93 5.53
CA ILE A 184 -3.91 -2.85 4.13
C ILE A 184 -5.18 -2.95 3.31
N HIS A 185 -5.29 -2.07 2.32
CA HIS A 185 -6.36 -2.12 1.34
C HIS A 185 -5.72 -2.24 -0.05
N MET A 186 -5.87 -3.39 -0.68
CA MET A 186 -5.43 -3.63 -2.05
C MET A 186 -6.56 -3.36 -3.04
N GLY A 187 -6.17 -2.85 -4.19
CA GLY A 187 -7.09 -2.59 -5.28
C GLY A 187 -7.92 -1.33 -5.08
N PHE A 188 -8.97 -1.20 -5.88
CA PHE A 188 -9.87 -0.06 -5.87
C PHE A 188 -11.22 -0.45 -5.25
N ALA A 189 -11.87 0.51 -4.61
CA ALA A 189 -13.22 0.33 -4.13
C ALA A 189 -14.20 0.35 -5.30
N MET A 190 -15.29 -0.40 -5.19
CA MET A 190 -16.30 -0.47 -6.24
C MET A 190 -17.07 0.85 -6.41
N ASN A 191 -17.16 1.65 -5.33
CA ASN A 191 -17.78 2.97 -5.36
C ASN A 191 -17.20 3.87 -4.26
N GLN A 192 -17.55 5.15 -4.30
CA GLN A 192 -17.03 6.16 -3.38
C GLN A 192 -17.41 5.91 -1.91
N GLU A 193 -18.62 5.47 -1.64
CA GLU A 193 -19.09 5.16 -0.28
C GLU A 193 -18.25 4.05 0.37
N GLN A 194 -17.99 2.97 -0.37
CA GLN A 194 -17.14 1.87 0.10
C GLN A 194 -15.70 2.31 0.33
N ARG A 195 -15.19 3.22 -0.52
CA ARG A 195 -13.84 3.79 -0.36
C ARG A 195 -13.75 4.58 0.94
N GLU A 196 -14.69 5.49 1.18
CA GLU A 196 -14.72 6.31 2.38
C GLU A 196 -14.90 5.46 3.64
N GLU A 197 -15.74 4.44 3.59
CA GLU A 197 -15.90 3.50 4.72
C GLU A 197 -14.60 2.73 5.00
N SER A 198 -13.91 2.25 3.98
CA SER A 198 -12.60 1.61 4.13
C SER A 198 -11.57 2.55 4.77
N ILE A 199 -11.58 3.83 4.39
CA ILE A 199 -10.71 4.84 5.01
C ILE A 199 -11.06 5.03 6.47
N ARG A 200 -12.35 5.17 6.84
CA ARG A 200 -12.80 5.29 8.25
C ARG A 200 -12.36 4.10 9.09
N GLN A 201 -12.51 2.89 8.56
CA GLN A 201 -12.04 1.67 9.23
C GLN A 201 -10.54 1.72 9.48
N GLY A 202 -9.73 2.09 8.48
CA GLY A 202 -8.29 2.24 8.60
C GLY A 202 -7.90 3.27 9.65
N ILE A 203 -8.53 4.45 9.64
CA ILE A 203 -8.31 5.50 10.64
C ILE A 203 -8.64 4.99 12.04
N SER A 204 -9.76 4.29 12.20
CA SER A 204 -10.15 3.69 13.48
C SER A 204 -9.12 2.71 14.01
N LEU A 205 -8.53 1.89 13.13
CA LEU A 205 -7.51 0.91 13.50
C LEU A 205 -6.16 1.57 13.86
N MET A 206 -5.78 2.63 13.14
CA MET A 206 -4.56 3.40 13.46
C MET A 206 -4.65 4.08 14.83
N LYS A 207 -5.83 4.61 15.19
CA LYS A 207 -6.07 5.34 16.45
C LYS A 207 -6.35 4.45 17.65
N LYS A 208 -6.60 3.15 17.44
CA LYS A 208 -6.77 2.22 18.58
C LYS A 208 -5.46 2.10 19.34
N GLU A 209 -5.43 2.66 20.54
CA GLU A 209 -4.36 2.42 21.50
C GLU A 209 -4.28 0.91 21.79
N LYS A 210 -3.06 0.39 21.96
CA LYS A 210 -2.87 -0.97 22.46
C LYS A 210 -3.60 -1.06 23.80
N GLN A 211 -4.74 -1.75 23.84
CA GLN A 211 -5.27 -2.19 25.13
C GLN A 211 -4.18 -3.09 25.73
N LYS A 212 -3.59 -2.57 26.80
CA LYS A 212 -2.57 -3.26 27.60
C LYS A 212 -3.14 -4.47 28.29
#